data_b79323e6a7c34fffd7abb27356e01938
#
_entry.id   b79323e6a7c34fffd7abb27356e01938
#
_cell.length_a   1.000
_cell.length_b   1.000
_cell.length_c   1.000
_cell.angle_alpha   90.00
_cell.angle_beta   90.00
_cell.angle_gamma   90.00
#
_symmetry.space_group_name_H-M   'P 1'
#
loop_
_entity.id
_entity.type
_entity.pdbx_description
1 polymer ?
#
loop_
_entity_poly.entity_id
_entity_poly.type
_entity_poly.pdbx_seq_one_letter_code
_entity_poly.pdbx_strand_id
1 'polypeptide(L)'
;MKTLIKNGRVVDPSQKLDAVMDILVEDGRIKALGKDIAEAADEVFDATGLVVTPGLIDVHTHMREPGLEAKEDIISGTKAAAAGGVTTVACMPNTKPVIDTSIVVSGIKERAREESYANVEVIGAISKGEKGEELAEMGDMAEKGAMGFSDDGHYVKSSRLMVLAAKYVTAFDKPLLCHAIDPELDSEGYMHEGAVSARIGVPGVPAISEDIAVARDCIIAEYTGAHVHICHVASKGAIDIIRQAKKRGVNVTSEVTVHHLTLTDEACADYNSATRVNPPLRSADHVQAMREAVLDGTVDAIVTDHSPHAPEEKDVEFRYAPNGFCGLETSLAVMLTDLYHTHVFDLNTIISKMSCEPAKLFKLAGGTLKEGSVADITIMDLNKKWTVDSSKFYTRGKFTPYEGKACTGKAVATMLHGNFVMRDGVVCTKK
;
A
#
# COMPACT_ATOMS: atom_id res chain seq x y z
N MET A 1 -6.99 -24.82 16.31
CA MET A 1 -7.01 -25.50 14.98
C MET A 1 -5.58 -25.56 14.46
N LYS A 2 -5.17 -26.74 13.96
CA LYS A 2 -3.84 -26.94 13.34
C LYS A 2 -3.95 -27.04 11.84
N THR A 3 -3.15 -26.28 11.12
CA THR A 3 -3.02 -26.34 9.66
C THR A 3 -1.58 -26.63 9.29
N LEU A 4 -1.36 -27.61 8.43
CA LEU A 4 -0.04 -27.94 7.89
C LEU A 4 0.03 -27.56 6.40
N ILE A 5 0.86 -26.58 6.06
CA ILE A 5 1.18 -26.20 4.69
C ILE A 5 2.44 -26.99 4.28
N LYS A 6 2.32 -27.83 3.26
CA LYS A 6 3.38 -28.78 2.85
C LYS A 6 4.02 -28.43 1.53
N ASN A 7 5.31 -28.76 1.41
CA ASN A 7 6.07 -28.78 0.15
C ASN A 7 6.18 -27.42 -0.56
N GLY A 8 5.86 -26.31 0.11
CA GLY A 8 5.94 -24.98 -0.48
C GLY A 8 7.37 -24.44 -0.55
N ARG A 9 7.69 -23.66 -1.59
CA ARG A 9 8.88 -22.82 -1.58
C ARG A 9 8.63 -21.66 -0.63
N VAL A 10 9.17 -21.73 0.57
CA VAL A 10 9.04 -20.67 1.59
C VAL A 10 10.06 -19.59 1.31
N VAL A 11 9.58 -18.36 1.08
CA VAL A 11 10.40 -17.17 0.86
C VAL A 11 10.09 -16.15 1.95
N ASP A 12 11.04 -15.95 2.86
CA ASP A 12 10.94 -14.96 3.95
C ASP A 12 12.24 -14.14 4.03
N PRO A 13 12.28 -12.95 3.40
CA PRO A 13 13.44 -12.08 3.43
C PRO A 13 13.87 -11.67 4.84
N SER A 14 12.94 -11.56 5.79
CA SER A 14 13.24 -11.18 7.18
C SER A 14 14.15 -12.19 7.89
N GLN A 15 14.10 -13.45 7.45
CA GLN A 15 14.92 -14.57 7.96
C GLN A 15 16.02 -14.98 6.98
N LYS A 16 16.14 -14.33 5.82
CA LYS A 16 17.00 -14.74 4.70
C LYS A 16 16.72 -16.19 4.27
N LEU A 17 15.44 -16.56 4.24
CA LEU A 17 14.97 -17.91 3.95
C LEU A 17 14.41 -17.97 2.51
N ASP A 18 14.89 -18.94 1.73
CA ASP A 18 14.36 -19.34 0.42
C ASP A 18 14.61 -20.83 0.24
N ALA A 19 13.64 -21.65 0.62
CA ALA A 19 13.79 -23.12 0.58
C ALA A 19 12.43 -23.82 0.52
N VAL A 20 12.40 -25.05 0.01
CA VAL A 20 11.21 -25.91 0.09
C VAL A 20 11.09 -26.46 1.50
N MET A 21 9.98 -26.13 2.17
CA MET A 21 9.70 -26.45 3.58
C MET A 21 8.22 -26.65 3.81
N ASP A 22 7.90 -27.23 4.97
CA ASP A 22 6.57 -27.27 5.55
C ASP A 22 6.43 -26.18 6.61
N ILE A 23 5.22 -25.67 6.80
CA ILE A 23 4.86 -24.72 7.85
C ILE A 23 3.70 -25.31 8.65
N LEU A 24 3.91 -25.50 9.95
CA LEU A 24 2.86 -25.87 10.88
C LEU A 24 2.31 -24.61 11.56
N VAL A 25 1.03 -24.41 11.42
CA VAL A 25 0.27 -23.34 12.08
C VAL A 25 -0.59 -23.96 13.18
N GLU A 26 -0.56 -23.40 14.38
CA GLU A 26 -1.40 -23.78 15.52
C GLU A 26 -1.91 -22.53 16.22
N ASP A 27 -3.23 -22.47 16.45
CA ASP A 27 -3.90 -21.39 17.18
C ASP A 27 -3.53 -19.98 16.69
N GLY A 28 -3.51 -19.83 15.36
CA GLY A 28 -3.25 -18.55 14.69
C GLY A 28 -1.78 -18.13 14.63
N ARG A 29 -0.85 -18.99 15.02
CA ARG A 29 0.59 -18.70 15.04
C ARG A 29 1.39 -19.74 14.27
N ILE A 30 2.55 -19.33 13.77
CA ILE A 30 3.56 -20.24 13.21
C ILE A 30 4.14 -21.04 14.36
N LYS A 31 3.88 -22.34 14.38
CA LYS A 31 4.40 -23.26 15.42
C LYS A 31 5.77 -23.81 15.07
N ALA A 32 5.96 -24.18 13.80
CA ALA A 32 7.21 -24.74 13.32
C ALA A 32 7.40 -24.53 11.82
N LEU A 33 8.66 -24.38 11.40
CA LEU A 33 9.11 -24.48 10.03
C LEU A 33 10.13 -25.62 9.91
N GLY A 34 9.98 -26.49 8.92
CA GLY A 34 10.89 -27.62 8.78
C GLY A 34 10.63 -28.41 7.51
N LYS A 35 11.40 -29.49 7.32
CA LYS A 35 11.14 -30.47 6.26
C LYS A 35 10.43 -31.67 6.88
N ASP A 36 9.49 -32.23 6.12
CA ASP A 36 8.81 -33.48 6.48
C ASP A 36 8.17 -33.44 7.88
N ILE A 37 7.47 -32.36 8.21
CA ILE A 37 6.77 -32.23 9.49
C ILE A 37 5.73 -33.35 9.59
N ALA A 38 5.94 -34.28 10.55
CA ALA A 38 5.10 -35.45 10.73
C ALA A 38 3.93 -35.24 11.74
N GLU A 39 3.84 -34.03 12.32
CA GLU A 39 2.78 -33.72 13.28
C GLU A 39 1.39 -33.74 12.60
N ALA A 40 0.43 -34.41 13.25
CA ALA A 40 -0.94 -34.47 12.75
C ALA A 40 -1.59 -33.07 12.80
N ALA A 41 -2.28 -32.70 11.72
CA ALA A 41 -3.00 -31.44 11.60
C ALA A 41 -4.47 -31.70 11.28
N ASP A 42 -5.33 -30.74 11.68
CA ASP A 42 -6.76 -30.77 11.37
C ASP A 42 -7.00 -30.56 9.88
N GLU A 43 -6.07 -29.81 9.26
CA GLU A 43 -6.12 -29.47 7.84
C GLU A 43 -4.72 -29.51 7.22
N VAL A 44 -4.61 -30.04 5.99
CA VAL A 44 -3.38 -30.06 5.20
C VAL A 44 -3.59 -29.29 3.90
N PHE A 45 -2.73 -28.33 3.61
CA PHE A 45 -2.67 -27.60 2.34
C PHE A 45 -1.40 -28.01 1.61
N ASP A 46 -1.54 -28.63 0.44
CA ASP A 46 -0.38 -28.96 -0.41
C ASP A 46 0.01 -27.75 -1.25
N ALA A 47 1.17 -27.18 -0.95
CA ALA A 47 1.76 -26.02 -1.64
C ALA A 47 2.84 -26.45 -2.66
N THR A 48 2.83 -27.69 -3.14
CA THR A 48 3.78 -28.16 -4.15
C THR A 48 3.73 -27.26 -5.40
N GLY A 49 4.88 -26.70 -5.78
CA GLY A 49 5.00 -25.78 -6.92
C GLY A 49 4.57 -24.35 -6.64
N LEU A 50 4.08 -24.07 -5.44
CA LEU A 50 3.68 -22.74 -5.00
C LEU A 50 4.76 -22.07 -4.13
N VAL A 51 4.69 -20.76 -4.03
CA VAL A 51 5.52 -19.96 -3.12
C VAL A 51 4.69 -19.54 -1.92
N VAL A 52 5.26 -19.71 -0.73
CA VAL A 52 4.65 -19.33 0.56
C VAL A 52 5.49 -18.21 1.17
N THR A 53 4.85 -17.08 1.49
CA THR A 53 5.52 -15.88 2.01
C THR A 53 4.80 -15.36 3.25
N PRO A 54 5.44 -14.49 4.07
CA PRO A 54 4.68 -13.66 4.99
C PRO A 54 3.57 -12.94 4.23
N GLY A 55 2.45 -12.71 4.87
CA GLY A 55 1.32 -11.98 4.30
C GLY A 55 1.74 -10.60 3.79
N LEU A 56 1.23 -10.19 2.63
CA LEU A 56 1.53 -8.87 2.09
C LEU A 56 0.87 -7.77 2.96
N ILE A 57 1.53 -6.63 3.03
CA ILE A 57 1.12 -5.47 3.85
C ILE A 57 1.08 -4.25 2.96
N ASP A 58 -0.07 -3.59 2.91
CA ASP A 58 -0.27 -2.36 2.16
C ASP A 58 -0.58 -1.21 3.11
N VAL A 59 0.37 -0.32 3.27
CA VAL A 59 0.29 0.77 4.25
C VAL A 59 -0.36 2.05 3.68
N HIS A 60 -0.88 1.98 2.44
CA HIS A 60 -1.52 3.11 1.78
C HIS A 60 -2.77 2.68 1.00
N THR A 61 -3.94 2.76 1.65
CA THR A 61 -5.22 2.41 1.05
C THR A 61 -6.34 3.35 1.50
N HIS A 62 -7.40 3.44 0.68
CA HIS A 62 -8.58 4.25 0.98
C HIS A 62 -9.81 3.34 1.12
N MET A 63 -10.16 2.96 2.35
CA MET A 63 -11.32 2.11 2.64
C MET A 63 -12.64 2.88 2.62
N ARG A 64 -12.59 4.20 2.48
CA ARG A 64 -13.74 5.09 2.28
C ARG A 64 -14.77 5.13 3.41
N GLU A 65 -14.82 4.14 4.28
CA GLU A 65 -15.67 4.08 5.47
C GLU A 65 -14.96 4.75 6.67
N PRO A 66 -15.64 5.63 7.41
CA PRO A 66 -17.08 5.95 7.34
C PRO A 66 -17.43 7.00 6.28
N GLY A 67 -18.69 6.92 5.79
CA GLY A 67 -19.43 7.99 5.10
C GLY A 67 -19.28 8.07 3.59
N LEU A 68 -18.43 7.25 2.98
CA LEU A 68 -18.24 7.17 1.53
C LEU A 68 -18.38 5.72 1.02
N GLU A 69 -19.22 4.92 1.68
CA GLU A 69 -19.37 3.48 1.47
C GLU A 69 -19.90 3.12 0.07
N ALA A 70 -20.46 4.09 -0.66
CA ALA A 70 -20.81 3.90 -2.06
C ALA A 70 -19.58 3.62 -2.94
N LYS A 71 -18.40 4.14 -2.57
CA LYS A 71 -17.13 3.96 -3.28
C LYS A 71 -16.41 2.70 -2.82
N GLU A 72 -16.37 2.45 -1.51
CA GLU A 72 -15.77 1.30 -0.85
C GLU A 72 -16.20 1.23 0.61
N ASP A 73 -16.14 0.04 1.21
CA ASP A 73 -16.24 -0.15 2.65
C ASP A 73 -15.15 -1.10 3.16
N ILE A 74 -15.01 -1.20 4.48
CA ILE A 74 -14.01 -2.06 5.13
C ILE A 74 -14.17 -3.52 4.70
N ILE A 75 -15.39 -3.99 4.51
CA ILE A 75 -15.66 -5.40 4.16
C ILE A 75 -15.22 -5.69 2.73
N SER A 76 -15.66 -4.88 1.76
CA SER A 76 -15.34 -5.08 0.35
C SER A 76 -13.86 -4.78 0.07
N GLY A 77 -13.29 -3.72 0.66
CA GLY A 77 -11.86 -3.41 0.53
C GLY A 77 -10.96 -4.49 1.14
N THR A 78 -11.32 -5.05 2.30
CA THR A 78 -10.54 -6.16 2.88
C THR A 78 -10.73 -7.49 2.17
N LYS A 79 -11.89 -7.73 1.50
CA LYS A 79 -12.03 -8.85 0.55
C LYS A 79 -11.12 -8.69 -0.66
N ALA A 80 -11.03 -7.48 -1.21
CA ALA A 80 -10.10 -7.16 -2.30
C ALA A 80 -8.64 -7.37 -1.85
N ALA A 81 -8.28 -6.96 -0.64
CA ALA A 81 -6.99 -7.23 -0.03
C ALA A 81 -6.70 -8.73 0.02
N ALA A 82 -7.60 -9.51 0.61
CA ALA A 82 -7.45 -10.97 0.69
C ALA A 82 -7.31 -11.62 -0.69
N ALA A 83 -8.10 -11.19 -1.69
CA ALA A 83 -8.02 -11.69 -3.07
C ALA A 83 -6.67 -11.36 -3.74
N GLY A 84 -6.06 -10.21 -3.38
CA GLY A 84 -4.73 -9.78 -3.81
C GLY A 84 -3.57 -10.41 -3.05
N GLY A 85 -3.82 -11.18 -1.98
CA GLY A 85 -2.77 -11.73 -1.12
C GLY A 85 -2.34 -10.80 0.02
N VAL A 86 -3.05 -9.70 0.23
CA VAL A 86 -2.73 -8.71 1.27
C VAL A 86 -3.45 -9.08 2.57
N THR A 87 -2.68 -9.21 3.66
CA THR A 87 -3.19 -9.59 4.99
C THR A 87 -3.33 -8.40 5.94
N THR A 88 -2.72 -7.27 5.60
CA THR A 88 -2.81 -6.04 6.40
C THR A 88 -2.92 -4.83 5.49
N VAL A 89 -3.87 -3.96 5.75
CA VAL A 89 -4.06 -2.69 5.06
C VAL A 89 -4.06 -1.54 6.08
N ALA A 90 -3.55 -0.37 5.69
CA ALA A 90 -3.71 0.84 6.48
C ALA A 90 -4.63 1.80 5.75
N CYS A 91 -5.69 2.27 6.43
CA CYS A 91 -6.66 3.18 5.82
C CYS A 91 -6.32 4.65 6.10
N MET A 92 -6.27 5.44 5.02
CA MET A 92 -6.04 6.88 5.04
C MET A 92 -7.24 7.64 5.62
N PRO A 93 -7.02 8.85 6.19
CA PRO A 93 -8.03 9.55 6.99
C PRO A 93 -9.11 10.28 6.22
N ASN A 94 -9.03 10.40 4.89
CA ASN A 94 -9.92 11.19 4.04
C ASN A 94 -11.32 10.58 3.85
N THR A 95 -11.98 10.33 4.95
CA THR A 95 -13.35 9.79 5.07
C THR A 95 -14.35 10.88 5.44
N LYS A 96 -15.63 10.54 5.70
CA LYS A 96 -16.65 11.50 6.07
C LYS A 96 -17.55 10.97 7.20
N PRO A 97 -17.33 11.36 8.48
CA PRO A 97 -16.32 12.34 8.91
C PRO A 97 -14.88 11.88 8.66
N VAL A 98 -13.97 12.86 8.59
CA VAL A 98 -12.51 12.62 8.58
C VAL A 98 -12.11 11.87 9.84
N ILE A 99 -11.08 11.03 9.76
CA ILE A 99 -10.54 10.30 10.93
C ILE A 99 -9.65 11.26 11.74
N ASP A 100 -10.25 12.25 12.38
CA ASP A 100 -9.54 13.27 13.15
C ASP A 100 -9.81 13.22 14.66
N THR A 101 -10.52 12.18 15.12
CA THR A 101 -10.83 11.93 16.53
C THR A 101 -10.63 10.49 16.93
N SER A 102 -10.33 10.26 18.21
CA SER A 102 -10.16 8.93 18.81
C SER A 102 -11.42 8.05 18.71
N ILE A 103 -12.61 8.66 18.67
CA ILE A 103 -13.88 7.91 18.53
C ILE A 103 -13.97 7.27 17.15
N VAL A 104 -13.61 7.98 16.08
CA VAL A 104 -13.63 7.45 14.72
C VAL A 104 -12.59 6.34 14.57
N VAL A 105 -11.37 6.51 15.08
CA VAL A 105 -10.34 5.46 15.13
C VAL A 105 -10.86 4.20 15.81
N SER A 106 -11.49 4.34 16.99
CA SER A 106 -12.03 3.20 17.73
C SER A 106 -13.15 2.49 16.98
N GLY A 107 -14.04 3.24 16.34
CA GLY A 107 -15.16 2.70 15.56
C GLY A 107 -14.68 1.87 14.37
N ILE A 108 -13.68 2.36 13.62
CA ILE A 108 -13.10 1.62 12.49
C ILE A 108 -12.42 0.34 12.96
N LYS A 109 -11.62 0.40 14.04
CA LYS A 109 -10.94 -0.79 14.59
C LYS A 109 -11.92 -1.85 15.09
N GLU A 110 -13.01 -1.44 15.73
CA GLU A 110 -14.07 -2.35 16.18
C GLU A 110 -14.77 -3.01 14.98
N ARG A 111 -15.18 -2.22 13.99
CA ARG A 111 -15.77 -2.70 12.75
C ARG A 111 -14.87 -3.70 12.02
N ALA A 112 -13.59 -3.36 11.88
CA ALA A 112 -12.60 -4.23 11.25
C ALA A 112 -12.40 -5.54 12.02
N ARG A 113 -12.30 -5.49 13.35
CA ARG A 113 -12.12 -6.67 14.20
C ARG A 113 -13.23 -7.71 13.98
N GLU A 114 -14.47 -7.27 13.78
CA GLU A 114 -15.63 -8.16 13.65
C GLU A 114 -15.78 -8.72 12.22
N GLU A 115 -15.56 -7.89 11.19
CA GLU A 115 -16.04 -8.22 9.86
C GLU A 115 -14.97 -8.25 8.76
N SER A 116 -13.75 -7.77 9.01
CA SER A 116 -12.72 -7.64 7.96
C SER A 116 -12.06 -8.97 7.57
N TYR A 117 -11.56 -9.02 6.34
CA TYR A 117 -10.83 -10.16 5.75
C TYR A 117 -9.31 -9.92 5.71
N ALA A 118 -8.85 -8.80 6.27
CA ALA A 118 -7.46 -8.44 6.49
C ALA A 118 -7.36 -7.66 7.81
N ASN A 119 -6.18 -7.55 8.39
CA ASN A 119 -5.94 -6.59 9.47
C ASN A 119 -6.12 -5.17 8.93
N VAL A 120 -6.78 -4.30 9.69
CA VAL A 120 -6.97 -2.90 9.33
C VAL A 120 -6.26 -2.02 10.35
N GLU A 121 -5.22 -1.35 9.89
CA GLU A 121 -4.58 -0.27 10.63
C GLU A 121 -5.20 1.06 10.23
N VAL A 122 -5.22 2.00 11.18
CA VAL A 122 -5.89 3.29 10.99
C VAL A 122 -4.86 4.40 11.02
N ILE A 123 -4.88 5.26 10.02
CA ILE A 123 -4.12 6.51 9.97
C ILE A 123 -5.08 7.64 10.34
N GLY A 124 -4.72 8.43 11.35
CA GLY A 124 -5.49 9.60 11.76
C GLY A 124 -5.08 10.84 10.98
N ALA A 125 -5.91 11.87 10.95
CA ALA A 125 -5.57 13.15 10.33
C ALA A 125 -4.51 13.92 11.13
N ILE A 126 -3.65 14.66 10.44
CA ILE A 126 -2.73 15.64 11.05
C ILE A 126 -3.52 16.86 11.51
N SER A 127 -4.42 17.35 10.67
CA SER A 127 -5.21 18.54 10.95
C SER A 127 -6.70 18.23 11.02
N LYS A 128 -7.43 19.03 11.82
CA LYS A 128 -8.89 18.88 11.96
C LYS A 128 -9.58 19.04 10.62
N GLY A 129 -10.34 18.00 10.24
CA GLY A 129 -11.06 17.94 8.97
C GLY A 129 -10.14 18.03 7.74
N GLU A 130 -8.84 17.73 7.87
CA GLU A 130 -7.82 17.83 6.79
C GLU A 130 -7.73 19.24 6.16
N LYS A 131 -7.97 20.29 6.96
CA LYS A 131 -7.98 21.68 6.48
C LYS A 131 -6.61 22.35 6.49
N GLY A 132 -5.62 21.77 7.16
CA GLY A 132 -4.27 22.36 7.31
C GLY A 132 -4.22 23.62 8.17
N GLU A 133 -5.23 23.87 9.02
CA GLU A 133 -5.37 25.07 9.83
C GLU A 133 -5.06 24.86 11.32
N GLU A 134 -5.54 23.75 11.88
CA GLU A 134 -5.40 23.39 13.30
C GLU A 134 -5.05 21.90 13.42
N LEU A 135 -4.19 21.54 14.38
CA LEU A 135 -3.85 20.14 14.64
C LEU A 135 -5.07 19.36 15.15
N ALA A 136 -5.20 18.11 14.67
CA ALA A 136 -6.11 17.14 15.23
C ALA A 136 -5.60 16.61 16.59
N GLU A 137 -6.44 15.87 17.30
CA GLU A 137 -6.13 15.27 18.60
C GLU A 137 -5.27 14.01 18.44
N MET A 138 -4.06 14.16 17.84
CA MET A 138 -3.19 13.04 17.46
C MET A 138 -2.81 12.16 18.65
N GLY A 139 -2.62 12.73 19.85
CA GLY A 139 -2.32 11.97 21.06
C GLY A 139 -3.43 11.00 21.44
N ASP A 140 -4.67 11.46 21.48
CA ASP A 140 -5.84 10.63 21.79
C ASP A 140 -6.05 9.53 20.73
N MET A 141 -5.84 9.87 19.45
CA MET A 141 -5.90 8.89 18.37
C MET A 141 -4.78 7.84 18.48
N ALA A 142 -3.56 8.24 18.86
CA ALA A 142 -2.45 7.32 19.09
C ALA A 142 -2.76 6.32 20.22
N GLU A 143 -3.37 6.79 21.33
CA GLU A 143 -3.81 5.92 22.44
C GLU A 143 -4.88 4.91 22.00
N LYS A 144 -5.72 5.26 21.02
CA LYS A 144 -6.70 4.34 20.42
C LYS A 144 -6.12 3.48 19.29
N GLY A 145 -4.81 3.60 19.07
CA GLY A 145 -4.07 2.73 18.19
C GLY A 145 -4.02 3.21 16.74
N ALA A 146 -4.07 4.52 16.51
CA ALA A 146 -3.70 5.06 15.20
C ALA A 146 -2.24 4.68 14.89
N MET A 147 -1.99 4.20 13.67
CA MET A 147 -0.66 3.76 13.22
C MET A 147 0.27 4.94 12.97
N GLY A 148 -0.25 6.03 12.45
CA GLY A 148 0.41 7.26 12.09
C GLY A 148 -0.60 8.34 11.76
N PHE A 149 -0.13 9.48 11.20
CA PHE A 149 -0.99 10.62 10.89
C PHE A 149 -0.69 11.18 9.52
N SER A 150 -1.76 11.52 8.78
CA SER A 150 -1.71 12.04 7.41
C SER A 150 -2.85 13.02 7.18
N ASP A 151 -2.68 13.95 6.26
CA ASP A 151 -3.79 14.66 5.59
C ASP A 151 -3.83 14.20 4.12
N ASP A 152 -3.78 12.87 3.86
CA ASP A 152 -3.62 12.33 2.53
C ASP A 152 -4.70 12.76 1.54
N GLY A 153 -4.23 13.03 0.32
CA GLY A 153 -4.98 13.75 -0.71
C GLY A 153 -4.89 15.27 -0.56
N HIS A 154 -4.39 15.76 0.58
CA HIS A 154 -4.13 17.17 0.86
C HIS A 154 -2.71 17.37 1.39
N TYR A 155 -2.13 18.51 1.08
CA TYR A 155 -0.82 18.90 1.59
C TYR A 155 -0.97 19.90 2.72
N VAL A 156 -0.35 19.68 3.87
CA VAL A 156 -0.31 20.66 4.95
C VAL A 156 0.55 21.86 4.54
N LYS A 157 -0.06 22.88 3.93
CA LYS A 157 0.63 24.07 3.36
C LYS A 157 1.47 24.81 4.39
N SER A 158 0.96 24.93 5.62
CA SER A 158 1.62 25.67 6.69
C SER A 158 2.85 24.91 7.21
N SER A 159 4.05 25.38 6.86
CA SER A 159 5.30 24.83 7.44
C SER A 159 5.31 24.96 8.97
N ARG A 160 4.69 26.00 9.54
CA ARG A 160 4.55 26.16 11.00
C ARG A 160 3.71 25.02 11.59
N LEU A 161 2.55 24.70 10.98
CA LEU A 161 1.67 23.64 11.46
C LEU A 161 2.37 22.28 11.34
N MET A 162 3.08 22.04 10.22
CA MET A 162 3.83 20.81 10.00
C MET A 162 4.96 20.62 11.02
N VAL A 163 5.70 21.70 11.39
CA VAL A 163 6.71 21.65 12.46
C VAL A 163 6.07 21.33 13.81
N LEU A 164 4.90 21.90 14.12
CA LEU A 164 4.18 21.58 15.35
C LEU A 164 3.71 20.14 15.37
N ALA A 165 3.13 19.64 14.27
CA ALA A 165 2.76 18.23 14.11
C ALA A 165 3.97 17.30 14.33
N ALA A 166 5.08 17.58 13.64
CA ALA A 166 6.31 16.80 13.73
C ALA A 166 6.85 16.74 15.17
N LYS A 167 6.88 17.86 15.89
CA LYS A 167 7.26 17.86 17.31
C LYS A 167 6.29 17.10 18.19
N TYR A 168 4.98 17.17 17.90
CA TYR A 168 3.96 16.53 18.71
C TYR A 168 4.01 15.01 18.58
N VAL A 169 4.17 14.46 17.37
CA VAL A 169 4.19 13.00 17.16
C VAL A 169 5.39 12.30 17.78
N THR A 170 6.51 13.02 18.04
CA THR A 170 7.68 12.43 18.73
C THR A 170 7.34 11.95 20.13
N ALA A 171 6.31 12.52 20.79
CA ALA A 171 5.90 12.14 22.14
C ALA A 171 5.31 10.71 22.20
N PHE A 172 4.81 10.18 21.10
CA PHE A 172 4.18 8.84 21.02
C PHE A 172 4.78 7.94 19.95
N ASP A 173 5.94 8.33 19.40
CA ASP A 173 6.74 7.52 18.46
C ASP A 173 5.91 7.02 17.26
N LYS A 174 5.18 7.96 16.64
CA LYS A 174 4.36 7.70 15.45
C LYS A 174 4.88 8.50 14.26
N PRO A 175 4.77 7.97 13.02
CA PRO A 175 5.16 8.68 11.82
C PRO A 175 4.12 9.72 11.40
N LEU A 176 4.60 10.77 10.71
CA LEU A 176 3.79 11.59 9.81
C LEU A 176 3.92 11.02 8.40
N LEU A 177 2.79 10.71 7.75
CA LEU A 177 2.72 10.23 6.37
C LEU A 177 2.30 11.40 5.49
N CYS A 178 3.15 11.80 4.56
CA CYS A 178 3.00 13.06 3.83
C CYS A 178 2.67 12.83 2.36
N HIS A 179 1.48 13.26 1.94
CA HIS A 179 1.13 13.48 0.54
C HIS A 179 1.87 14.73 0.06
N ALA A 180 3.12 14.57 -0.36
CA ALA A 180 4.07 15.67 -0.55
C ALA A 180 4.00 16.26 -1.97
N ILE A 181 2.93 17.01 -2.25
CA ILE A 181 2.74 17.76 -3.50
C ILE A 181 2.36 19.19 -3.20
N ASP A 182 3.11 20.16 -3.74
CA ASP A 182 2.76 21.56 -3.60
C ASP A 182 1.48 21.87 -4.38
N PRO A 183 0.38 22.25 -3.69
CA PRO A 183 -0.92 22.37 -4.32
C PRO A 183 -1.06 23.64 -5.18
N GLU A 184 -0.15 24.62 -5.07
CA GLU A 184 -0.18 25.78 -5.95
C GLU A 184 0.39 25.44 -7.33
N LEU A 185 1.34 24.49 -7.37
CA LEU A 185 1.91 23.97 -8.62
C LEU A 185 1.06 22.84 -9.22
N ASP A 186 0.26 22.13 -8.41
CA ASP A 186 -0.63 21.05 -8.85
C ASP A 186 -1.99 21.54 -9.37
N SER A 187 -2.38 22.78 -9.04
CA SER A 187 -3.77 23.27 -9.07
C SER A 187 -4.47 23.27 -10.45
N GLU A 188 -3.74 23.24 -11.58
CA GLU A 188 -4.30 23.32 -12.92
C GLU A 188 -3.99 22.09 -13.79
N GLY A 189 -3.27 21.10 -13.26
CA GLY A 189 -2.82 19.92 -13.99
C GLY A 189 -3.70 18.69 -13.76
N TYR A 190 -3.69 17.78 -14.73
CA TYR A 190 -4.44 16.52 -14.68
C TYR A 190 -3.57 15.30 -14.94
N MET A 191 -2.33 15.51 -15.39
CA MET A 191 -1.33 14.49 -15.67
C MET A 191 0.07 15.08 -15.53
N HIS A 192 1.11 14.31 -15.77
CA HIS A 192 2.49 14.79 -15.78
C HIS A 192 2.72 15.87 -16.85
N GLU A 193 3.35 16.99 -16.47
CA GLU A 193 3.84 17.98 -17.43
C GLU A 193 5.02 17.42 -18.24
N GLY A 194 4.83 17.25 -19.54
CA GLY A 194 5.85 16.67 -20.40
C GLY A 194 5.41 16.57 -21.86
N ALA A 195 6.12 15.73 -22.60
CA ALA A 195 5.87 15.56 -24.04
C ALA A 195 4.46 14.99 -24.33
N VAL A 196 3.97 14.10 -23.46
CA VAL A 196 2.64 13.48 -23.66
C VAL A 196 1.54 14.50 -23.40
N SER A 197 1.57 15.24 -22.29
CA SER A 197 0.58 16.27 -21.96
C SER A 197 0.51 17.36 -23.04
N ALA A 198 1.67 17.80 -23.55
CA ALA A 198 1.74 18.75 -24.65
C ALA A 198 1.14 18.19 -25.95
N ARG A 199 1.40 16.89 -26.25
CA ARG A 199 0.90 16.21 -27.45
C ARG A 199 -0.62 16.07 -27.45
N ILE A 200 -1.21 15.72 -26.32
CA ILE A 200 -2.65 15.48 -26.19
C ILE A 200 -3.45 16.71 -25.73
N GLY A 201 -2.77 17.83 -25.42
CA GLY A 201 -3.41 19.08 -25.05
C GLY A 201 -4.04 19.08 -23.65
N VAL A 202 -3.51 18.29 -22.73
CA VAL A 202 -3.95 18.23 -21.33
C VAL A 202 -2.98 19.03 -20.46
N PRO A 203 -3.45 19.96 -19.60
CA PRO A 203 -2.58 20.66 -18.64
C PRO A 203 -1.81 19.69 -17.76
N GLY A 204 -0.52 19.95 -17.58
CA GLY A 204 0.39 19.08 -16.84
C GLY A 204 0.71 19.61 -15.45
N VAL A 205 1.01 18.68 -14.53
CA VAL A 205 1.56 18.94 -13.19
C VAL A 205 3.08 18.79 -13.27
N PRO A 206 3.85 19.86 -13.02
CA PRO A 206 5.31 19.81 -13.08
C PRO A 206 5.86 18.90 -11.95
N ALA A 207 6.93 18.16 -12.23
CA ALA A 207 7.54 17.26 -11.24
C ALA A 207 8.08 18.00 -10.01
N ILE A 208 8.48 19.27 -10.17
CA ILE A 208 8.97 20.11 -9.08
C ILE A 208 7.92 20.37 -7.98
N SER A 209 6.62 20.17 -8.26
CA SER A 209 5.56 20.26 -7.23
C SER A 209 5.78 19.24 -6.11
N GLU A 210 6.27 18.05 -6.45
CA GLU A 210 6.64 17.00 -5.51
C GLU A 210 8.01 17.27 -4.89
N ASP A 211 9.01 17.66 -5.70
CA ASP A 211 10.39 17.91 -5.24
C ASP A 211 10.44 18.96 -4.12
N ILE A 212 9.72 20.08 -4.29
CA ILE A 212 9.68 21.18 -3.31
C ILE A 212 9.01 20.72 -2.01
N ALA A 213 7.89 20.01 -2.09
CA ALA A 213 7.17 19.54 -0.94
C ALA A 213 8.01 18.52 -0.14
N VAL A 214 8.61 17.55 -0.83
CA VAL A 214 9.50 16.55 -0.23
C VAL A 214 10.72 17.20 0.42
N ALA A 215 11.34 18.20 -0.24
CA ALA A 215 12.46 18.92 0.34
C ALA A 215 12.09 19.59 1.66
N ARG A 216 10.94 20.29 1.72
CA ARG A 216 10.41 20.90 2.94
C ARG A 216 10.24 19.86 4.05
N ASP A 217 9.61 18.73 3.74
CA ASP A 217 9.27 17.72 4.74
C ASP A 217 10.54 17.02 5.26
N CYS A 218 11.53 16.76 4.40
CA CYS A 218 12.86 16.28 4.82
C CYS A 218 13.58 17.27 5.75
N ILE A 219 13.51 18.57 5.47
CA ILE A 219 14.10 19.61 6.34
C ILE A 219 13.39 19.66 7.71
N ILE A 220 12.08 19.51 7.73
CA ILE A 220 11.30 19.45 8.98
C ILE A 220 11.66 18.20 9.78
N ALA A 221 11.78 17.03 9.13
CA ALA A 221 12.22 15.79 9.76
C ALA A 221 13.62 15.95 10.38
N GLU A 222 14.58 16.54 9.64
CA GLU A 222 15.94 16.80 10.11
C GLU A 222 15.96 17.74 11.33
N TYR A 223 15.15 18.80 11.31
CA TYR A 223 15.08 19.79 12.40
C TYR A 223 14.42 19.22 13.66
N THR A 224 13.39 18.39 13.52
CA THR A 224 12.56 17.91 14.64
C THR A 224 12.98 16.54 15.18
N GLY A 225 13.66 15.73 14.35
CA GLY A 225 13.94 14.32 14.64
C GLY A 225 12.72 13.40 14.45
N ALA A 226 11.57 13.93 14.06
CA ALA A 226 10.36 13.16 13.82
C ALA A 226 10.55 12.16 12.67
N HIS A 227 9.86 11.01 12.75
CA HIS A 227 9.74 10.10 11.62
C HIS A 227 8.75 10.69 10.61
N VAL A 228 9.24 11.05 9.43
CA VAL A 228 8.44 11.49 8.30
C VAL A 228 8.50 10.42 7.21
N HIS A 229 7.34 9.94 6.79
CA HIS A 229 7.18 9.00 5.70
C HIS A 229 6.59 9.70 4.49
N ILE A 230 7.30 9.69 3.38
CA ILE A 230 6.84 10.32 2.13
C ILE A 230 6.01 9.29 1.35
N CYS A 231 4.73 9.59 1.18
CA CYS A 231 3.79 8.73 0.48
C CYS A 231 4.02 8.74 -1.04
N HIS A 232 3.75 7.61 -1.69
CA HIS A 232 3.62 7.41 -3.15
C HIS A 232 4.57 8.25 -4.01
N VAL A 233 5.86 8.29 -3.69
CA VAL A 233 6.86 9.08 -4.44
C VAL A 233 6.89 8.68 -5.91
N ALA A 234 6.86 9.67 -6.81
CA ALA A 234 6.84 9.48 -8.24
C ALA A 234 7.90 10.27 -9.01
N SER A 235 8.45 11.34 -8.41
CA SER A 235 9.45 12.20 -9.04
C SER A 235 10.89 11.74 -8.75
N LYS A 236 11.73 11.74 -9.78
CA LYS A 236 13.15 11.43 -9.61
C LYS A 236 13.89 12.51 -8.79
N GLY A 237 13.45 13.78 -8.85
CA GLY A 237 13.99 14.83 -8.00
C GLY A 237 13.70 14.59 -6.53
N ALA A 238 12.46 14.21 -6.21
CA ALA A 238 12.05 13.83 -4.86
C ALA A 238 12.85 12.64 -4.32
N ILE A 239 13.08 11.59 -5.11
CA ILE A 239 13.92 10.45 -4.73
C ILE A 239 15.37 10.88 -4.43
N ASP A 240 15.96 11.77 -5.21
CA ASP A 240 17.31 12.25 -4.96
C ASP A 240 17.38 13.06 -3.64
N ILE A 241 16.35 13.85 -3.34
CA ILE A 241 16.23 14.58 -2.07
C ILE A 241 16.13 13.61 -0.89
N ILE A 242 15.27 12.60 -0.97
CA ILE A 242 15.12 11.56 0.08
C ILE A 242 16.43 10.80 0.28
N ARG A 243 17.08 10.38 -0.83
CA ARG A 243 18.38 9.69 -0.78
C ARG A 243 19.44 10.51 -0.06
N GLN A 244 19.53 11.82 -0.33
CA GLN A 244 20.46 12.71 0.35
C GLN A 244 20.09 12.91 1.82
N ALA A 245 18.81 13.03 2.16
CA ALA A 245 18.35 13.12 3.54
C ALA A 245 18.69 11.85 4.33
N LYS A 246 18.42 10.65 3.79
CA LYS A 246 18.81 9.37 4.41
C LYS A 246 20.33 9.27 4.63
N LYS A 247 21.14 9.68 3.66
CA LYS A 247 22.62 9.71 3.80
C LYS A 247 23.10 10.62 4.94
N ARG A 248 22.37 11.67 5.27
CA ARG A 248 22.65 12.54 6.43
C ARG A 248 22.10 11.97 7.75
N GLY A 249 21.42 10.84 7.73
CA GLY A 249 20.82 10.23 8.92
C GLY A 249 19.48 10.85 9.33
N VAL A 250 18.81 11.56 8.43
CA VAL A 250 17.47 12.09 8.69
C VAL A 250 16.48 10.92 8.82
N ASN A 251 15.59 10.99 9.79
CA ASN A 251 14.57 9.99 10.05
C ASN A 251 13.42 10.11 9.03
N VAL A 252 13.74 9.83 7.77
CA VAL A 252 12.82 9.86 6.65
C VAL A 252 12.73 8.48 5.99
N THR A 253 11.52 8.06 5.66
CA THR A 253 11.22 6.85 4.88
C THR A 253 10.29 7.20 3.73
N SER A 254 10.13 6.30 2.77
CA SER A 254 9.27 6.55 1.61
C SER A 254 8.66 5.28 1.04
N GLU A 255 7.57 5.45 0.35
CA GLU A 255 6.93 4.38 -0.42
C GLU A 255 6.74 4.79 -1.88
N VAL A 256 6.62 3.80 -2.74
CA VAL A 256 6.27 3.96 -4.16
C VAL A 256 5.08 3.06 -4.49
N THR A 257 4.21 3.50 -5.36
CA THR A 257 3.09 2.65 -5.77
C THR A 257 3.49 1.70 -6.90
N VAL A 258 2.74 0.59 -7.00
CA VAL A 258 2.89 -0.37 -8.10
C VAL A 258 2.77 0.32 -9.46
N HIS A 259 1.85 1.27 -9.60
CA HIS A 259 1.64 1.96 -10.88
C HIS A 259 2.78 2.93 -11.23
N HIS A 260 3.43 3.59 -10.28
CA HIS A 260 4.61 4.41 -10.54
C HIS A 260 5.87 3.58 -10.87
N LEU A 261 5.84 2.27 -10.63
CA LEU A 261 6.90 1.34 -11.04
C LEU A 261 6.64 0.71 -12.43
N THR A 262 5.39 0.71 -12.93
CA THR A 262 5.00 -0.11 -14.08
C THR A 262 4.34 0.66 -15.23
N LEU A 263 3.77 1.84 -14.96
CA LEU A 263 3.12 2.69 -15.96
C LEU A 263 3.88 3.99 -16.15
N THR A 264 3.74 4.57 -17.35
CA THR A 264 4.23 5.91 -17.67
C THR A 264 3.06 6.82 -18.02
N ASP A 265 3.33 8.11 -18.19
CA ASP A 265 2.37 9.12 -18.67
C ASP A 265 1.75 8.78 -20.02
N GLU A 266 2.39 7.91 -20.83
CA GLU A 266 1.80 7.39 -22.08
C GLU A 266 0.48 6.63 -21.84
N ALA A 267 0.27 6.06 -20.66
CA ALA A 267 -1.00 5.43 -20.30
C ALA A 267 -2.20 6.42 -20.26
N CYS A 268 -1.92 7.72 -20.19
CA CYS A 268 -2.97 8.76 -20.23
C CYS A 268 -3.32 9.21 -21.66
N ALA A 269 -2.62 8.73 -22.68
CA ALA A 269 -2.72 9.25 -24.07
C ALA A 269 -4.10 9.03 -24.72
N ASP A 270 -4.86 8.05 -24.26
CA ASP A 270 -6.23 7.74 -24.69
C ASP A 270 -7.33 8.36 -23.80
N TYR A 271 -6.94 9.23 -22.86
CA TYR A 271 -7.84 9.87 -21.88
C TYR A 271 -8.58 8.88 -20.96
N ASN A 272 -8.01 7.71 -20.71
CA ASN A 272 -8.61 6.75 -19.81
C ASN A 272 -8.64 7.32 -18.37
N SER A 273 -9.83 7.55 -17.82
CA SER A 273 -10.03 8.10 -16.48
C SER A 273 -9.40 7.25 -15.38
N ALA A 274 -9.22 5.94 -15.60
CA ALA A 274 -8.56 5.04 -14.66
C ALA A 274 -7.05 5.32 -14.51
N THR A 275 -6.43 6.05 -15.45
CA THR A 275 -5.01 6.43 -15.35
C THR A 275 -4.78 7.75 -14.62
N ARG A 276 -5.86 8.43 -14.21
CA ARG A 276 -5.76 9.67 -13.46
C ARG A 276 -5.50 9.39 -11.99
N VAL A 277 -4.28 9.73 -11.54
CA VAL A 277 -3.77 9.56 -10.17
C VAL A 277 -3.02 10.80 -9.71
N ASN A 278 -2.81 10.95 -8.43
CA ASN A 278 -2.01 12.02 -7.83
C ASN A 278 -1.09 11.46 -6.71
N PRO A 279 0.25 11.50 -6.89
CA PRO A 279 1.02 12.11 -8.00
C PRO A 279 0.66 11.50 -9.37
N PRO A 280 0.75 12.29 -10.47
CA PRO A 280 0.44 11.75 -11.78
C PRO A 280 1.48 10.72 -12.24
N LEU A 281 1.05 9.79 -13.11
CA LEU A 281 1.96 8.89 -13.82
C LEU A 281 3.02 9.74 -14.53
N ARG A 282 4.29 9.44 -14.30
CA ARG A 282 5.43 10.22 -14.79
C ARG A 282 6.03 9.60 -16.07
N SER A 283 6.95 10.30 -16.71
CA SER A 283 7.70 9.79 -17.86
C SER A 283 8.64 8.64 -17.48
N ALA A 284 9.13 7.91 -18.49
CA ALA A 284 9.91 6.69 -18.32
C ALA A 284 11.19 6.86 -17.49
N ASP A 285 11.83 8.04 -17.52
CA ASP A 285 13.03 8.33 -16.71
C ASP A 285 12.71 8.45 -15.22
N HIS A 286 11.52 8.92 -14.85
CA HIS A 286 11.02 8.89 -13.48
C HIS A 286 10.74 7.46 -13.01
N VAL A 287 10.05 6.66 -13.83
CA VAL A 287 9.79 5.24 -13.53
C VAL A 287 11.09 4.48 -13.30
N GLN A 288 12.10 4.71 -14.14
CA GLN A 288 13.41 4.08 -13.98
C GLN A 288 14.09 4.50 -12.66
N ALA A 289 14.01 5.78 -12.31
CA ALA A 289 14.56 6.28 -11.04
C ALA A 289 13.86 5.65 -9.82
N MET A 290 12.52 5.42 -9.89
CA MET A 290 11.79 4.70 -8.83
C MET A 290 12.27 3.26 -8.69
N ARG A 291 12.46 2.54 -9.81
CA ARG A 291 12.97 1.15 -9.79
C ARG A 291 14.38 1.07 -9.17
N GLU A 292 15.26 1.98 -9.52
CA GLU A 292 16.60 2.09 -8.94
C GLU A 292 16.54 2.38 -7.44
N ALA A 293 15.61 3.25 -7.01
CA ALA A 293 15.43 3.62 -5.61
C ALA A 293 14.88 2.49 -4.74
N VAL A 294 14.09 1.56 -5.31
CA VAL A 294 13.69 0.32 -4.65
C VAL A 294 14.90 -0.57 -4.41
N LEU A 295 15.78 -0.71 -5.41
CA LEU A 295 16.96 -1.58 -5.35
C LEU A 295 18.06 -1.03 -4.41
N ASP A 296 18.25 0.28 -4.38
CA ASP A 296 19.29 0.91 -3.54
C ASP A 296 18.83 1.17 -2.09
N GLY A 297 17.55 0.88 -1.77
CA GLY A 297 16.98 1.04 -0.44
C GLY A 297 16.55 2.48 -0.11
N THR A 298 16.51 3.38 -1.08
CA THR A 298 15.95 4.72 -0.89
C THR A 298 14.44 4.64 -0.66
N VAL A 299 13.73 3.77 -1.41
CA VAL A 299 12.33 3.43 -1.18
C VAL A 299 12.24 2.25 -0.20
N ASP A 300 11.41 2.39 0.82
CA ASP A 300 11.25 1.42 1.91
C ASP A 300 10.09 0.47 1.69
N ALA A 301 8.98 0.91 1.08
CA ALA A 301 7.80 0.09 0.85
C ALA A 301 7.24 0.25 -0.57
N ILE A 302 6.54 -0.79 -1.03
CA ILE A 302 5.74 -0.76 -2.26
C ILE A 302 4.28 -0.94 -1.85
N VAL A 303 3.43 -0.02 -2.28
CA VAL A 303 2.02 0.10 -1.90
C VAL A 303 1.11 0.14 -3.12
N THR A 304 -0.20 0.12 -2.91
CA THR A 304 -1.14 0.25 -4.03
C THR A 304 -1.65 1.66 -4.24
N ASP A 305 -1.82 2.43 -3.19
CA ASP A 305 -2.70 3.60 -3.19
C ASP A 305 -4.09 3.21 -3.74
N HIS A 306 -4.65 2.13 -3.18
CA HIS A 306 -5.98 1.66 -3.56
C HIS A 306 -7.02 2.73 -3.23
N SER A 307 -7.48 3.42 -4.28
CA SER A 307 -8.36 4.59 -4.19
C SER A 307 -9.62 4.40 -5.02
N PRO A 308 -10.57 3.57 -4.56
CA PRO A 308 -11.78 3.26 -5.28
C PRO A 308 -12.73 4.46 -5.36
N HIS A 309 -13.47 4.52 -6.48
CA HIS A 309 -14.50 5.51 -6.76
C HIS A 309 -15.76 4.82 -7.28
N ALA A 310 -16.91 5.48 -7.11
CA ALA A 310 -18.16 5.02 -7.68
C ALA A 310 -18.12 5.09 -9.21
N PRO A 311 -18.83 4.21 -9.93
CA PRO A 311 -18.82 4.18 -11.39
C PRO A 311 -19.13 5.54 -12.04
N GLU A 312 -20.13 6.24 -11.53
CA GLU A 312 -20.55 7.55 -12.03
C GLU A 312 -19.50 8.66 -11.84
N GLU A 313 -18.54 8.48 -10.93
CA GLU A 313 -17.45 9.43 -10.73
C GLU A 313 -16.30 9.18 -11.71
N LYS A 314 -16.08 7.95 -12.13
CA LYS A 314 -14.99 7.58 -13.05
C LYS A 314 -15.42 7.49 -14.51
N ASP A 315 -16.70 7.22 -14.81
CA ASP A 315 -17.24 7.18 -16.16
C ASP A 315 -17.57 8.60 -16.67
N VAL A 316 -16.55 9.45 -16.67
CA VAL A 316 -16.60 10.85 -17.08
C VAL A 316 -15.35 11.20 -17.87
N GLU A 317 -15.34 12.36 -18.52
CA GLU A 317 -14.14 12.86 -19.21
C GLU A 317 -12.93 12.92 -18.27
N PHE A 318 -11.75 12.62 -18.78
CA PHE A 318 -10.49 12.51 -18.03
C PHE A 318 -10.26 13.64 -17.03
N ARG A 319 -10.50 14.90 -17.41
CA ARG A 319 -10.28 16.08 -16.55
C ARG A 319 -11.26 16.18 -15.36
N TYR A 320 -12.42 15.56 -15.45
CA TYR A 320 -13.43 15.61 -14.38
C TYR A 320 -13.39 14.38 -13.47
N ALA A 321 -12.71 13.31 -13.89
CA ALA A 321 -12.57 12.13 -13.08
C ALA A 321 -11.75 12.43 -11.80
N PRO A 322 -12.12 11.93 -10.62
CA PRO A 322 -11.28 12.01 -9.44
C PRO A 322 -10.01 11.18 -9.62
N ASN A 323 -8.95 11.51 -8.87
CA ASN A 323 -7.71 10.76 -8.83
C ASN A 323 -7.90 9.42 -8.11
N GLY A 324 -7.29 8.37 -8.63
CA GLY A 324 -7.28 7.04 -8.00
C GLY A 324 -8.01 5.95 -8.77
N PHE A 325 -7.71 4.71 -8.43
CA PHE A 325 -8.26 3.48 -9.00
C PHE A 325 -8.14 2.29 -8.03
N CYS A 326 -8.69 1.13 -8.41
CA CYS A 326 -8.63 -0.09 -7.60
C CYS A 326 -7.34 -0.86 -7.87
N GLY A 327 -6.41 -0.91 -6.90
CA GLY A 327 -5.08 -1.50 -7.04
C GLY A 327 -4.87 -2.84 -6.31
N LEU A 328 -5.58 -3.12 -5.20
CA LEU A 328 -5.31 -4.26 -4.31
C LEU A 328 -5.32 -5.62 -5.02
N GLU A 329 -6.32 -5.91 -5.86
CA GLU A 329 -6.47 -7.21 -6.50
C GLU A 329 -5.51 -7.45 -7.67
N THR A 330 -4.78 -6.41 -8.12
CA THR A 330 -3.85 -6.50 -9.24
C THR A 330 -2.40 -6.31 -8.85
N SER A 331 -2.12 -5.73 -7.68
CA SER A 331 -0.78 -5.30 -7.26
C SER A 331 0.28 -6.40 -7.37
N LEU A 332 0.09 -7.53 -6.70
CA LEU A 332 1.02 -8.67 -6.75
C LEU A 332 1.20 -9.19 -8.18
N ALA A 333 0.11 -9.35 -8.92
CA ALA A 333 0.16 -9.91 -10.26
C ALA A 333 0.91 -8.99 -11.25
N VAL A 334 0.72 -7.69 -11.14
CA VAL A 334 1.44 -6.69 -11.94
C VAL A 334 2.93 -6.68 -11.57
N MET A 335 3.26 -6.71 -10.26
CA MET A 335 4.65 -6.82 -9.80
C MET A 335 5.34 -8.08 -10.32
N LEU A 336 4.64 -9.23 -10.28
CA LEU A 336 5.17 -10.48 -10.81
C LEU A 336 5.35 -10.42 -12.33
N THR A 337 4.35 -9.93 -13.06
CA THR A 337 4.36 -9.87 -14.52
C THR A 337 5.41 -8.91 -15.05
N ASP A 338 5.40 -7.67 -14.58
CA ASP A 338 6.17 -6.59 -15.20
C ASP A 338 7.58 -6.43 -14.60
N LEU A 339 7.81 -6.94 -13.38
CA LEU A 339 9.09 -6.70 -12.70
C LEU A 339 9.82 -8.00 -12.33
N TYR A 340 9.14 -9.05 -11.86
CA TYR A 340 9.77 -10.32 -11.55
C TYR A 340 10.11 -11.12 -12.81
N HIS A 341 9.14 -11.40 -13.68
CA HIS A 341 9.36 -12.18 -14.91
C HIS A 341 10.22 -11.45 -15.95
N THR A 342 10.37 -10.14 -15.85
CA THR A 342 11.29 -9.33 -16.66
C THR A 342 12.68 -9.17 -16.03
N HIS A 343 12.90 -9.77 -14.84
CA HIS A 343 14.16 -9.72 -14.09
C HIS A 343 14.59 -8.30 -13.65
N VAL A 344 13.64 -7.36 -13.50
CA VAL A 344 13.90 -6.05 -12.93
C VAL A 344 14.05 -6.17 -11.41
N PHE A 345 13.17 -6.95 -10.76
CA PHE A 345 13.27 -7.28 -9.34
C PHE A 345 13.30 -8.79 -9.15
N ASP A 346 14.02 -9.26 -8.14
CA ASP A 346 13.89 -10.62 -7.65
C ASP A 346 12.71 -10.74 -6.67
N LEU A 347 12.33 -11.97 -6.36
CA LEU A 347 11.20 -12.24 -5.47
C LEU A 347 11.47 -11.75 -4.04
N ASN A 348 12.72 -11.85 -3.56
CA ASN A 348 13.09 -11.34 -2.24
C ASN A 348 12.88 -9.84 -2.12
N THR A 349 13.24 -9.07 -3.14
CA THR A 349 12.99 -7.62 -3.20
C THR A 349 11.49 -7.32 -3.12
N ILE A 350 10.67 -7.99 -3.93
CA ILE A 350 9.22 -7.78 -3.95
C ILE A 350 8.62 -8.08 -2.56
N ILE A 351 8.92 -9.25 -2.00
CA ILE A 351 8.36 -9.66 -0.69
C ILE A 351 8.91 -8.78 0.44
N SER A 352 10.18 -8.40 0.40
CA SER A 352 10.74 -7.48 1.38
C SER A 352 9.98 -6.16 1.41
N LYS A 353 9.74 -5.55 0.24
CA LYS A 353 9.12 -4.23 0.10
C LYS A 353 7.59 -4.23 0.25
N MET A 354 6.94 -5.36 0.01
CA MET A 354 5.48 -5.50 0.16
C MET A 354 5.06 -6.21 1.44
N SER A 355 6.00 -6.60 2.33
CA SER A 355 5.67 -7.32 3.57
C SER A 355 6.64 -6.99 4.71
N CYS A 356 7.91 -7.40 4.62
CA CYS A 356 8.84 -7.36 5.75
C CYS A 356 9.20 -5.94 6.18
N GLU A 357 9.56 -5.06 5.22
CA GLU A 357 9.96 -3.69 5.52
C GLU A 357 8.78 -2.83 6.05
N PRO A 358 7.57 -2.81 5.41
CA PRO A 358 6.45 -2.08 5.98
C PRO A 358 6.06 -2.59 7.38
N ALA A 359 6.11 -3.91 7.65
CA ALA A 359 5.87 -4.43 9.00
C ALA A 359 6.86 -3.85 10.01
N LYS A 360 8.14 -3.82 9.68
CA LYS A 360 9.19 -3.28 10.53
C LYS A 360 9.06 -1.76 10.74
N LEU A 361 8.82 -1.00 9.66
CA LEU A 361 8.72 0.46 9.69
C LEU A 361 7.60 0.94 10.59
N PHE A 362 6.44 0.32 10.47
CA PHE A 362 5.24 0.73 11.19
C PHE A 362 4.97 -0.13 12.44
N LYS A 363 5.93 -1.01 12.81
CA LYS A 363 5.85 -1.87 14.00
C LYS A 363 4.59 -2.73 14.01
N LEU A 364 4.22 -3.27 12.83
CA LEU A 364 3.03 -4.10 12.66
C LEU A 364 3.33 -5.57 13.03
N ALA A 365 2.29 -6.29 13.41
CA ALA A 365 2.35 -7.73 13.49
C ALA A 365 2.40 -8.33 12.06
N GLY A 366 3.15 -9.39 11.85
CA GLY A 366 3.33 -10.00 10.52
C GLY A 366 4.67 -9.66 9.89
N GLY A 367 4.76 -9.76 8.55
CA GLY A 367 5.99 -9.52 7.78
C GLY A 367 7.11 -10.55 8.00
N THR A 368 6.81 -11.67 8.67
CA THR A 368 7.75 -12.78 8.91
C THR A 368 7.01 -14.09 9.16
N LEU A 369 7.63 -15.21 8.80
CA LEU A 369 7.18 -16.57 9.10
C LEU A 369 7.95 -17.19 10.27
N LYS A 370 8.61 -16.40 11.08
CA LYS A 370 9.36 -16.88 12.24
C LYS A 370 8.43 -17.60 13.20
N GLU A 371 8.94 -18.69 13.84
CA GLU A 371 8.20 -19.40 14.88
C GLU A 371 7.72 -18.46 16.00
N GLY A 372 6.47 -18.62 16.40
CA GLY A 372 5.77 -17.76 17.36
C GLY A 372 5.10 -16.53 16.76
N SER A 373 5.41 -16.15 15.51
CA SER A 373 4.76 -15.03 14.81
C SER A 373 3.31 -15.35 14.47
N VAL A 374 2.51 -14.31 14.25
CA VAL A 374 1.14 -14.47 13.75
C VAL A 374 1.18 -15.18 12.37
N ALA A 375 0.24 -16.08 12.15
CA ALA A 375 0.16 -16.84 10.91
C ALA A 375 -0.65 -16.08 9.86
N ASP A 376 -0.11 -14.95 9.40
CA ASP A 376 -0.57 -14.18 8.25
C ASP A 376 0.32 -14.55 7.06
N ILE A 377 -0.25 -15.25 6.08
CA ILE A 377 0.51 -15.93 5.03
C ILE A 377 -0.13 -15.65 3.67
N THR A 378 0.71 -15.37 2.68
CA THR A 378 0.31 -15.34 1.26
C THR A 378 0.92 -16.53 0.54
N ILE A 379 0.08 -17.27 -0.18
CA ILE A 379 0.50 -18.38 -1.05
C ILE A 379 0.22 -17.96 -2.49
N MET A 380 1.23 -18.04 -3.35
CA MET A 380 1.13 -17.58 -4.74
C MET A 380 1.63 -18.63 -5.72
N ASP A 381 1.01 -18.65 -6.90
CA ASP A 381 1.49 -19.37 -8.07
C ASP A 381 2.16 -18.35 -9.02
N LEU A 382 3.48 -18.45 -9.16
CA LEU A 382 4.26 -17.53 -10.00
C LEU A 382 3.95 -17.67 -11.49
N ASN A 383 3.39 -18.81 -11.92
CA ASN A 383 3.20 -19.14 -13.33
C ASN A 383 1.73 -19.08 -13.79
N LYS A 384 0.80 -18.84 -12.89
CA LYS A 384 -0.64 -18.81 -13.21
C LYS A 384 -0.93 -17.67 -14.17
N LYS A 385 -1.38 -18.03 -15.37
CA LYS A 385 -1.79 -17.06 -16.39
C LYS A 385 -3.27 -16.69 -16.22
N TRP A 386 -3.56 -15.41 -16.29
CA TRP A 386 -4.92 -14.89 -16.22
C TRP A 386 -4.98 -13.49 -16.85
N THR A 387 -6.19 -13.02 -17.10
CA THR A 387 -6.44 -11.66 -17.62
C THR A 387 -7.20 -10.86 -16.58
N VAL A 388 -6.79 -9.62 -16.37
CA VAL A 388 -7.48 -8.70 -15.46
C VAL A 388 -8.88 -8.41 -15.99
N ASP A 389 -9.87 -8.64 -15.15
CA ASP A 389 -11.30 -8.40 -15.42
C ASP A 389 -11.87 -7.74 -14.16
N SER A 390 -11.93 -6.40 -14.16
CA SER A 390 -12.34 -5.62 -13.00
C SER A 390 -13.80 -5.84 -12.61
N SER A 391 -14.63 -6.34 -13.52
CA SER A 391 -16.03 -6.70 -13.21
C SER A 391 -16.13 -7.78 -12.13
N LYS A 392 -15.08 -8.60 -11.97
CA LYS A 392 -14.97 -9.69 -10.99
C LYS A 392 -14.30 -9.29 -9.68
N PHE A 393 -13.85 -8.05 -9.54
CA PHE A 393 -13.20 -7.60 -8.31
C PHE A 393 -14.17 -7.60 -7.13
N TYR A 394 -13.63 -7.83 -5.93
CA TYR A 394 -14.38 -7.73 -4.67
C TYR A 394 -14.58 -6.28 -4.24
N THR A 395 -13.63 -5.38 -4.57
CA THR A 395 -13.77 -3.94 -4.34
C THR A 395 -15.04 -3.40 -5.02
N ARG A 396 -15.68 -2.41 -4.44
CA ARG A 396 -16.88 -1.77 -5.01
C ARG A 396 -16.55 -0.98 -6.27
N GLY A 397 -15.44 -0.28 -6.29
CA GLY A 397 -14.90 0.35 -7.48
C GLY A 397 -14.49 -0.70 -8.52
N LYS A 398 -14.71 -0.40 -9.81
CA LYS A 398 -14.43 -1.33 -10.93
C LYS A 398 -13.47 -0.72 -11.95
N PHE A 399 -12.74 0.32 -11.58
CA PHE A 399 -11.82 1.00 -12.48
C PHE A 399 -10.38 0.68 -12.12
N THR A 400 -9.62 0.22 -13.10
CA THR A 400 -8.17 -0.01 -13.02
C THR A 400 -7.53 0.25 -14.37
N PRO A 401 -6.31 0.85 -14.42
CA PRO A 401 -5.57 1.02 -15.68
C PRO A 401 -5.07 -0.30 -16.26
N TYR A 402 -5.23 -1.39 -15.52
CA TYR A 402 -4.78 -2.73 -15.92
C TYR A 402 -5.90 -3.58 -16.54
N GLU A 403 -7.08 -3.02 -16.81
CA GLU A 403 -8.19 -3.78 -17.43
C GLU A 403 -7.74 -4.48 -18.73
N GLY A 404 -8.07 -5.76 -18.85
CA GLY A 404 -7.69 -6.58 -20.01
C GLY A 404 -6.20 -6.99 -20.07
N LYS A 405 -5.36 -6.57 -19.10
CA LYS A 405 -3.95 -6.95 -19.05
C LYS A 405 -3.78 -8.45 -18.81
N ALA A 406 -3.00 -9.10 -19.69
CA ALA A 406 -2.56 -10.47 -19.46
C ALA A 406 -1.47 -10.49 -18.39
N CYS A 407 -1.72 -11.19 -17.29
CA CYS A 407 -0.81 -11.32 -16.16
C CYS A 407 -0.31 -12.76 -16.01
N THR A 408 0.91 -12.89 -15.47
CA THR A 408 1.53 -14.14 -15.07
C THR A 408 1.94 -14.06 -13.60
N GLY A 409 1.37 -14.93 -12.79
CA GLY A 409 1.49 -14.93 -11.33
C GLY A 409 0.24 -14.36 -10.65
N LYS A 410 -0.15 -15.00 -9.54
CA LYS A 410 -1.31 -14.60 -8.73
C LYS A 410 -1.26 -15.20 -7.33
N ALA A 411 -1.81 -14.51 -6.33
CA ALA A 411 -2.16 -15.11 -5.05
C ALA A 411 -3.22 -16.21 -5.26
N VAL A 412 -3.02 -17.38 -4.67
CA VAL A 412 -3.93 -18.52 -4.75
C VAL A 412 -4.54 -18.87 -3.41
N ALA A 413 -3.90 -18.51 -2.31
CA ALA A 413 -4.49 -18.58 -0.99
C ALA A 413 -3.92 -17.46 -0.09
N THR A 414 -4.76 -16.98 0.81
CA THR A 414 -4.41 -15.98 1.83
C THR A 414 -4.90 -16.48 3.17
N MET A 415 -4.00 -16.51 4.14
CA MET A 415 -4.30 -16.92 5.51
C MET A 415 -4.14 -15.70 6.42
N LEU A 416 -5.12 -15.49 7.29
CA LEU A 416 -5.15 -14.44 8.31
C LEU A 416 -5.35 -15.10 9.66
N HIS A 417 -4.43 -14.86 10.60
CA HIS A 417 -4.44 -15.42 11.95
C HIS A 417 -4.68 -16.96 11.93
N GLY A 418 -3.98 -17.65 11.00
CA GLY A 418 -4.06 -19.10 10.85
C GLY A 418 -5.32 -19.64 10.17
N ASN A 419 -6.21 -18.78 9.68
CA ASN A 419 -7.42 -19.17 8.97
C ASN A 419 -7.35 -18.72 7.51
N PHE A 420 -7.71 -19.58 6.57
CA PHE A 420 -7.80 -19.17 5.18
C PHE A 420 -8.97 -18.21 4.98
N VAL A 421 -8.67 -16.99 4.55
CA VAL A 421 -9.65 -15.96 4.16
C VAL A 421 -9.87 -15.94 2.65
N MET A 422 -8.95 -16.52 1.86
CA MET A 422 -9.10 -16.74 0.43
C MET A 422 -8.45 -18.07 0.05
N ARG A 423 -9.09 -18.84 -0.83
CA ARG A 423 -8.58 -20.08 -1.43
C ARG A 423 -8.97 -20.18 -2.89
N ASP A 424 -8.07 -20.69 -3.70
CA ASP A 424 -8.28 -20.91 -5.14
C ASP A 424 -8.77 -19.66 -5.88
N GLY A 425 -8.39 -18.47 -5.36
CA GLY A 425 -8.82 -17.17 -5.89
C GLY A 425 -10.23 -16.75 -5.46
N VAL A 426 -10.85 -17.47 -4.53
CA VAL A 426 -12.19 -17.17 -4.00
C VAL A 426 -12.09 -16.79 -2.52
N VAL A 427 -12.63 -15.63 -2.16
CA VAL A 427 -12.71 -15.17 -0.77
C VAL A 427 -13.67 -16.05 0.02
N CYS A 428 -13.20 -16.59 1.13
CA CYS A 428 -13.96 -17.51 1.97
C CYS A 428 -15.08 -16.76 2.71
N THR A 429 -16.24 -17.39 2.84
CA THR A 429 -17.31 -16.85 3.68
C THR A 429 -16.92 -17.02 5.15
N LYS A 430 -16.94 -15.94 5.94
CA LYS A 430 -16.82 -16.05 7.40
C LYS A 430 -17.99 -16.85 7.96
N LYS A 431 -17.69 -17.82 8.79
CA LYS A 431 -18.70 -18.61 9.52
C LYS A 431 -19.16 -17.88 10.76
#